data_c1c31c2b14eab37847eb364ce325f868
#
_entry.id   c1c31c2b14eab37847eb364ce325f868
#
_cell.length_a   1.000
_cell.length_b   1.000
_cell.length_c   1.000
_cell.angle_alpha   90.00
_cell.angle_beta   90.00
_cell.angle_gamma   90.00
#
_symmetry.space_group_name_H-M   'P 1'
#
loop_
_entity.id
_entity.type
_entity.pdbx_description
1 polymer ?
#
loop_
_entity_poly.entity_id
_entity_poly.type
_entity_poly.pdbx_seq_one_letter_code
_entity_poly.pdbx_strand_id
1 'polypeptide(L)'
;FAILFAGLFAKNCKGWRAGVITILLLAISPRFLGHLFNNPKDIPFATMFMISLFFIHKFILEYPKPRIKTCIMLAVAMGLSVSIRVGGILLYAYFGLFVVAYYVSINKPKNYLAKQNMPIVRQLFIKYICIVIGAFLISIPLWPCIMTNPLHNTIQAFRDLSHYVISIRQLFEGEIQFKYD
;
A
#
# COMPACT_ATOMS: atom_id res chain seq x y z
N PHE A 1 -1.20 12.32 -9.46
CA PHE A 1 -1.75 11.90 -8.16
C PHE A 1 -0.64 11.40 -7.23
N ALA A 2 0.33 10.57 -7.65
CA ALA A 2 1.39 10.06 -6.79
C ALA A 2 2.11 11.20 -6.04
N ILE A 3 2.60 12.21 -6.76
CA ILE A 3 3.26 13.39 -6.18
C ILE A 3 2.37 14.12 -5.19
N LEU A 4 1.09 14.32 -5.56
CA LEU A 4 0.12 15.01 -4.70
C LEU A 4 -0.08 14.28 -3.37
N PHE A 5 -0.35 12.96 -3.43
CA PHE A 5 -0.58 12.18 -2.22
C PHE A 5 0.68 12.00 -1.36
N ALA A 6 1.87 11.92 -1.98
CA ALA A 6 3.14 11.95 -1.26
C ALA A 6 3.31 13.27 -0.50
N GLY A 7 3.03 14.40 -1.17
CA GLY A 7 3.06 15.73 -0.53
C GLY A 7 2.03 15.88 0.60
N LEU A 8 0.80 15.40 0.39
CA LEU A 8 -0.24 15.43 1.42
C LEU A 8 0.12 14.54 2.62
N PHE A 9 0.72 13.38 2.37
CA PHE A 9 1.22 12.49 3.42
C PHE A 9 2.32 13.18 4.24
N ALA A 10 3.34 13.73 3.58
CA ALA A 10 4.42 14.46 4.22
C ALA A 10 3.92 15.70 4.99
N LYS A 11 2.94 16.42 4.43
CA LYS A 11 2.26 17.52 5.13
C LYS A 11 1.60 17.07 6.42
N ASN A 12 0.90 15.94 6.40
CA ASN A 12 0.24 15.41 7.60
C ASN A 12 1.25 14.96 8.66
N CYS A 13 2.46 14.54 8.26
CA CYS A 13 3.51 14.13 9.20
C CYS A 13 4.26 15.33 9.82
N LYS A 14 4.65 16.33 9.02
CA LYS A 14 5.58 17.40 9.43
C LYS A 14 5.17 18.79 8.93
N GLY A 15 3.93 18.99 8.52
CA GLY A 15 3.39 20.28 8.10
C GLY A 15 3.70 20.68 6.67
N TRP A 16 3.27 21.90 6.29
CA TRP A 16 3.30 22.38 4.90
C TRP A 16 4.68 22.38 4.25
N ARG A 17 5.72 22.75 5.01
CA ARG A 17 7.10 22.76 4.49
C ARG A 17 7.52 21.39 3.97
N ALA A 18 7.27 20.33 4.76
CA ALA A 18 7.57 18.97 4.35
C ALA A 18 6.77 18.57 3.10
N GLY A 19 5.49 18.91 3.04
CA GLY A 19 4.65 18.65 1.88
C GLY A 19 5.18 19.29 0.60
N VAL A 20 5.51 20.59 0.65
CA VAL A 20 6.05 21.33 -0.51
C VAL A 20 7.39 20.75 -0.96
N ILE A 21 8.32 20.51 -0.03
CA ILE A 21 9.62 19.92 -0.35
C ILE A 21 9.44 18.54 -1.03
N THR A 22 8.56 17.70 -0.53
CA THR A 22 8.28 16.38 -1.11
C THR A 22 7.76 16.51 -2.54
N ILE A 23 6.82 17.43 -2.80
CA ILE A 23 6.29 17.69 -4.14
C ILE A 23 7.42 18.13 -5.08
N LEU A 24 8.23 19.10 -4.65
CA LEU A 24 9.34 19.62 -5.46
C LEU A 24 10.37 18.55 -5.78
N LEU A 25 10.82 17.78 -4.79
CA LEU A 25 11.81 16.71 -5.00
C LEU A 25 11.31 15.64 -5.98
N LEU A 26 10.05 15.22 -5.87
CA LEU A 26 9.47 14.24 -6.80
C LEU A 26 9.24 14.84 -8.20
N ALA A 27 8.82 16.12 -8.28
CA ALA A 27 8.59 16.79 -9.56
C ALA A 27 9.88 17.09 -10.32
N ILE A 28 11.02 17.27 -9.63
CA ILE A 28 12.32 17.53 -10.26
C ILE A 28 13.06 16.22 -10.56
N SER A 29 12.64 15.08 -9.97
CA SER A 29 13.31 13.79 -10.17
C SER A 29 13.24 13.33 -11.64
N PRO A 30 14.35 13.29 -12.40
CA PRO A 30 14.33 12.91 -13.81
C PRO A 30 13.85 11.48 -14.03
N ARG A 31 14.21 10.59 -13.12
CA ARG A 31 13.79 9.18 -13.15
C ARG A 31 12.29 9.04 -12.97
N PHE A 32 11.72 9.76 -12.01
CA PHE A 32 10.27 9.72 -11.77
C PHE A 32 9.50 10.32 -12.95
N LEU A 33 9.97 11.46 -13.48
CA LEU A 33 9.37 12.10 -14.66
C LEU A 33 9.45 11.20 -15.90
N GLY A 34 10.60 10.57 -16.16
CA GLY A 34 10.76 9.65 -17.29
C GLY A 34 9.77 8.48 -17.21
N HIS A 35 9.59 7.89 -16.02
CA HIS A 35 8.64 6.79 -15.83
C HIS A 35 7.19 7.21 -15.96
N LEU A 36 6.83 8.48 -15.69
CA LEU A 36 5.45 8.97 -15.84
C LEU A 36 4.86 8.74 -17.23
N PHE A 37 5.70 8.84 -18.26
CA PHE A 37 5.27 8.72 -19.66
C PHE A 37 5.48 7.33 -20.25
N ASN A 38 6.41 6.55 -19.73
CA ASN A 38 6.84 5.30 -20.34
C ASN A 38 6.51 4.05 -19.54
N ASN A 39 6.01 4.18 -18.29
CA ASN A 39 5.77 3.04 -17.43
C ASN A 39 4.31 2.94 -16.98
N PRO A 40 3.46 2.23 -17.75
CA PRO A 40 2.03 2.13 -17.48
C PRO A 40 1.68 1.26 -16.26
N LYS A 41 2.62 0.53 -15.67
CA LYS A 41 2.39 -0.32 -14.51
C LYS A 41 2.94 0.27 -13.22
N ASP A 42 4.18 0.74 -13.20
CA ASP A 42 4.84 1.16 -11.97
C ASP A 42 4.28 2.46 -11.42
N ILE A 43 3.96 3.42 -12.29
CA ILE A 43 3.42 4.71 -11.85
C ILE A 43 2.00 4.59 -11.30
N PRO A 44 1.04 3.89 -11.93
CA PRO A 44 -0.26 3.63 -11.33
C PRO A 44 -0.15 2.84 -10.02
N PHE A 45 0.73 1.83 -9.95
CA PHE A 45 0.99 1.09 -8.73
C PHE A 45 1.52 1.99 -7.61
N ALA A 46 2.57 2.78 -7.86
CA ALA A 46 3.12 3.73 -6.91
C ALA A 46 2.07 4.75 -6.44
N THR A 47 1.19 5.19 -7.36
CA THR A 47 0.10 6.10 -7.04
C THR A 47 -0.88 5.47 -6.05
N MET A 48 -1.39 4.28 -6.35
CA MET A 48 -2.36 3.60 -5.46
C MET A 48 -1.71 3.19 -4.14
N PHE A 49 -0.43 2.81 -4.17
CA PHE A 49 0.34 2.51 -2.97
C PHE A 49 0.46 3.74 -2.05
N MET A 50 0.81 4.92 -2.62
CA MET A 50 0.89 6.17 -1.85
C MET A 50 -0.47 6.62 -1.32
N ILE A 51 -1.53 6.49 -2.09
CA ILE A 51 -2.91 6.77 -1.65
C ILE A 51 -3.26 5.85 -0.48
N SER A 52 -2.91 4.57 -0.56
CA SER A 52 -3.14 3.61 0.53
C SER A 52 -2.39 4.01 1.81
N LEU A 53 -1.10 4.37 1.71
CA LEU A 53 -0.32 4.84 2.85
C LEU A 53 -0.91 6.11 3.48
N PHE A 54 -1.38 7.04 2.64
CA PHE A 54 -2.06 8.26 3.13
C PHE A 54 -3.33 7.91 3.92
N PHE A 55 -4.15 6.98 3.43
CA PHE A 55 -5.38 6.59 4.13
C PHE A 55 -5.10 5.69 5.34
N ILE A 56 -4.04 4.87 5.34
CA ILE A 56 -3.57 4.16 6.55
C ILE A 56 -3.20 5.17 7.64
N HIS A 57 -2.40 6.18 7.30
CA HIS A 57 -2.04 7.23 8.24
C HIS A 57 -3.27 7.98 8.75
N LYS A 58 -4.20 8.33 7.87
CA LYS A 58 -5.46 8.98 8.25
C LYS A 58 -6.32 8.10 9.15
N PHE A 59 -6.40 6.79 8.87
CA PHE A 59 -7.08 5.81 9.72
C PHE A 59 -6.52 5.81 11.14
N ILE A 60 -5.17 5.88 11.26
CA ILE A 60 -4.48 5.94 12.54
C ILE A 60 -4.77 7.26 13.28
N LEU A 61 -4.76 8.41 12.58
CA LEU A 61 -5.08 9.70 13.18
C LEU A 61 -6.54 9.81 13.67
N GLU A 62 -7.45 9.04 13.08
CA GLU A 62 -8.86 8.98 13.48
C GLU A 62 -9.12 7.97 14.63
N TYR A 63 -8.06 7.37 15.21
CA TYR A 63 -8.18 6.50 16.39
C TYR A 63 -8.89 7.23 17.55
N PRO A 64 -9.76 6.59 18.34
CA PRO A 64 -10.11 5.15 18.31
C PRO A 64 -11.26 4.78 17.38
N LYS A 65 -11.90 5.72 16.71
CA LYS A 65 -13.11 5.49 15.87
C LYS A 65 -12.90 6.02 14.44
N PRO A 66 -12.10 5.31 13.60
CA PRO A 66 -11.90 5.71 12.21
C PRO A 66 -13.23 5.83 11.46
N ARG A 67 -13.35 6.89 10.62
CA ARG A 67 -14.55 7.19 9.83
C ARG A 67 -14.77 6.14 8.76
N ILE A 68 -16.03 5.81 8.48
CA ILE A 68 -16.38 4.84 7.45
C ILE A 68 -15.87 5.25 6.06
N LYS A 69 -15.90 6.56 5.76
CA LYS A 69 -15.35 7.11 4.51
C LYS A 69 -13.86 6.80 4.36
N THR A 70 -13.08 6.94 5.43
CA THR A 70 -11.65 6.60 5.45
C THR A 70 -11.44 5.11 5.22
N CYS A 71 -12.26 4.25 5.82
CA CYS A 71 -12.20 2.80 5.64
C CYS A 71 -12.50 2.40 4.18
N ILE A 72 -13.55 2.98 3.58
CA ILE A 72 -13.92 2.72 2.17
C ILE A 72 -12.80 3.17 1.22
N MET A 73 -12.31 4.40 1.37
CA MET A 73 -11.24 4.92 0.52
C MET A 73 -9.94 4.10 0.65
N LEU A 74 -9.64 3.61 1.86
CA LEU A 74 -8.51 2.72 2.08
C LEU A 74 -8.71 1.38 1.37
N ALA A 75 -9.88 0.74 1.50
CA ALA A 75 -10.18 -0.51 0.84
C ALA A 75 -10.09 -0.39 -0.70
N VAL A 76 -10.63 0.70 -1.27
CA VAL A 76 -10.55 0.97 -2.70
C VAL A 76 -9.10 1.15 -3.15
N ALA A 77 -8.31 1.97 -2.45
CA ALA A 77 -6.92 2.23 -2.82
C ALA A 77 -6.06 0.96 -2.74
N MET A 78 -6.22 0.16 -1.68
CA MET A 78 -5.52 -1.12 -1.51
C MET A 78 -5.94 -2.14 -2.58
N GLY A 79 -7.23 -2.26 -2.86
CA GLY A 79 -7.76 -3.16 -3.90
C GLY A 79 -7.24 -2.80 -5.29
N LEU A 80 -7.23 -1.53 -5.65
CA LEU A 80 -6.64 -1.04 -6.91
C LEU A 80 -5.12 -1.28 -6.96
N SER A 81 -4.41 -1.14 -5.83
CA SER A 81 -2.98 -1.44 -5.78
C SER A 81 -2.70 -2.92 -6.09
N VAL A 82 -3.47 -3.83 -5.48
CA VAL A 82 -3.35 -5.29 -5.69
C VAL A 82 -3.69 -5.67 -7.13
N SER A 83 -4.71 -5.05 -7.74
CA SER A 83 -5.10 -5.33 -9.12
C SER A 83 -4.04 -4.91 -10.16
N ILE A 84 -3.24 -3.88 -9.85
CA ILE A 84 -2.13 -3.46 -10.73
C ILE A 84 -0.92 -4.39 -10.57
N ARG A 85 -0.56 -4.73 -9.33
CA ARG A 85 0.55 -5.64 -9.01
C ARG A 85 0.25 -6.46 -7.76
N VAL A 86 0.54 -7.75 -7.80
CA VAL A 86 0.40 -8.65 -6.64
C VAL A 86 1.17 -8.18 -5.40
N GLY A 87 2.27 -7.44 -5.59
CA GLY A 87 3.01 -6.79 -4.50
C GLY A 87 2.18 -5.81 -3.65
N GLY A 88 1.02 -5.37 -4.13
CA GLY A 88 0.05 -4.59 -3.34
C GLY A 88 -0.47 -5.33 -2.09
N ILE A 89 -0.39 -6.65 -2.04
CA ILE A 89 -0.74 -7.47 -0.86
C ILE A 89 0.09 -7.06 0.37
N LEU A 90 1.31 -6.57 0.19
CA LEU A 90 2.13 -6.04 1.28
C LEU A 90 1.44 -4.90 2.06
N LEU A 91 0.54 -4.15 1.41
CA LEU A 91 -0.23 -3.10 2.09
C LEU A 91 -1.13 -3.66 3.20
N TYR A 92 -1.62 -4.90 3.07
CA TYR A 92 -2.42 -5.54 4.12
C TYR A 92 -1.57 -5.76 5.38
N ALA A 93 -0.33 -6.25 5.20
CA ALA A 93 0.60 -6.43 6.30
C ALA A 93 1.03 -5.09 6.91
N TYR A 94 1.36 -4.08 6.10
CA TYR A 94 1.71 -2.74 6.58
C TYR A 94 0.55 -2.09 7.34
N PHE A 95 -0.68 -2.23 6.86
CA PHE A 95 -1.84 -1.70 7.56
C PHE A 95 -1.99 -2.32 8.95
N GLY A 96 -1.93 -3.65 9.05
CA GLY A 96 -1.97 -4.35 10.35
C GLY A 96 -0.82 -3.94 11.26
N LEU A 97 0.41 -3.92 10.73
CA LEU A 97 1.61 -3.53 11.47
C LEU A 97 1.48 -2.11 12.06
N PHE A 98 1.10 -1.13 11.25
CA PHE A 98 0.99 0.26 11.71
C PHE A 98 -0.14 0.46 12.71
N VAL A 99 -1.28 -0.21 12.54
CA VAL A 99 -2.39 -0.16 13.52
C VAL A 99 -1.94 -0.75 14.86
N VAL A 100 -1.26 -1.91 14.85
CA VAL A 100 -0.74 -2.54 16.06
C VAL A 100 0.35 -1.68 16.70
N ALA A 101 1.33 -1.21 15.93
CA ALA A 101 2.40 -0.37 16.43
C ALA A 101 1.87 0.91 17.08
N TYR A 102 0.88 1.56 16.47
CA TYR A 102 0.24 2.74 17.03
C TYR A 102 -0.53 2.42 18.32
N TYR A 103 -1.29 1.32 18.33
CA TYR A 103 -2.02 0.88 19.52
C TYR A 103 -1.05 0.63 20.69
N VAL A 104 0.06 -0.06 20.42
CA VAL A 104 1.10 -0.36 21.42
C VAL A 104 1.79 0.93 21.91
N SER A 105 2.03 1.89 21.03
CA SER A 105 2.70 3.15 21.40
C SER A 105 1.87 4.05 22.33
N ILE A 106 0.53 3.98 22.21
CA ILE A 106 -0.36 4.82 23.04
C ILE A 106 -0.67 4.17 24.39
N ASN A 107 -0.78 2.84 24.43
CA ASN A 107 -1.19 2.13 25.62
C ASN A 107 0.02 1.59 26.41
N LYS A 108 -0.11 1.54 27.74
CA LYS A 108 0.90 0.90 28.59
C LYS A 108 0.79 -0.62 28.48
N PRO A 109 1.90 -1.39 28.59
CA PRO A 109 1.89 -2.85 28.45
C PRO A 109 0.85 -3.57 29.29
N LYS A 110 0.66 -3.12 30.52
CA LYS A 110 -0.36 -3.69 31.45
C LYS A 110 -1.83 -3.51 30.97
N ASN A 111 -2.06 -2.60 30.04
CA ASN A 111 -3.41 -2.21 29.60
C ASN A 111 -3.77 -2.73 28.20
N TYR A 112 -2.86 -3.46 27.52
CA TYR A 112 -3.13 -3.92 26.14
C TYR A 112 -4.40 -4.77 26.04
N LEU A 113 -4.61 -5.69 26.99
CA LEU A 113 -5.77 -6.57 27.05
C LEU A 113 -6.72 -6.24 28.22
N ALA A 114 -6.63 -5.03 28.78
CA ALA A 114 -7.53 -4.61 29.82
C ALA A 114 -8.98 -4.61 29.32
N LYS A 115 -9.93 -5.07 30.16
CA LYS A 115 -11.37 -5.15 29.82
C LYS A 115 -11.91 -3.86 29.21
N GLN A 116 -11.43 -2.70 29.68
CA GLN A 116 -11.84 -1.39 29.17
C GLN A 116 -11.39 -1.12 27.71
N ASN A 117 -10.30 -1.73 27.24
CA ASN A 117 -9.76 -1.54 25.90
C ASN A 117 -10.24 -2.60 24.89
N MET A 118 -10.82 -3.71 25.37
CA MET A 118 -11.31 -4.79 24.53
C MET A 118 -12.33 -4.34 23.46
N PRO A 119 -13.32 -3.47 23.74
CA PRO A 119 -14.23 -3.01 22.70
C PRO A 119 -13.53 -2.22 21.59
N ILE A 120 -12.49 -1.45 21.92
CA ILE A 120 -11.71 -0.69 20.94
C ILE A 120 -10.90 -1.67 20.05
N VAL A 121 -10.20 -2.61 20.67
CA VAL A 121 -9.43 -3.64 19.95
C VAL A 121 -10.33 -4.43 19.01
N ARG A 122 -11.47 -4.90 19.51
CA ARG A 122 -12.47 -5.62 18.70
C ARG A 122 -12.96 -4.77 17.52
N GLN A 123 -13.26 -3.50 17.73
CA GLN A 123 -13.72 -2.61 16.67
C GLN A 123 -12.64 -2.38 15.61
N LEU A 124 -11.39 -2.16 16.01
CA LEU A 124 -10.26 -2.00 15.09
C LEU A 124 -10.03 -3.28 14.29
N PHE A 125 -10.08 -4.43 14.95
CA PHE A 125 -9.91 -5.73 14.29
C PHE A 125 -11.01 -5.99 13.26
N ILE A 126 -12.28 -5.74 13.60
CA ILE A 126 -13.41 -5.88 12.66
C ILE A 126 -13.20 -4.95 11.46
N LYS A 127 -12.85 -3.68 11.69
CA LYS A 127 -12.57 -2.73 10.60
C LYS A 127 -11.41 -3.17 9.73
N TYR A 128 -10.33 -3.68 10.34
CA TYR A 128 -9.20 -4.23 9.61
C TYR A 128 -9.64 -5.36 8.66
N ILE A 129 -10.35 -6.34 9.18
CA ILE A 129 -10.84 -7.49 8.40
C ILE A 129 -11.79 -7.02 7.28
N CYS A 130 -12.75 -6.13 7.58
CA CYS A 130 -13.66 -5.60 6.56
C CYS A 130 -12.93 -4.84 5.45
N ILE A 131 -11.90 -4.06 5.78
CA ILE A 131 -11.09 -3.32 4.80
C ILE A 131 -10.29 -4.29 3.93
N VAL A 132 -9.65 -5.30 4.51
CA VAL A 132 -8.86 -6.29 3.77
C VAL A 132 -9.74 -7.12 2.84
N ILE A 133 -10.88 -7.62 3.34
CA ILE A 133 -11.85 -8.35 2.52
C ILE A 133 -12.40 -7.45 1.40
N GLY A 134 -12.80 -6.23 1.73
CA GLY A 134 -13.31 -5.26 0.74
C GLY A 134 -12.26 -4.93 -0.34
N ALA A 135 -11.01 -4.75 0.05
CA ALA A 135 -9.90 -4.52 -0.89
C ALA A 135 -9.68 -5.74 -1.80
N PHE A 136 -9.71 -6.94 -1.24
CA PHE A 136 -9.58 -8.18 -2.02
C PHE A 136 -10.73 -8.32 -3.02
N LEU A 137 -11.98 -8.12 -2.60
CA LEU A 137 -13.14 -8.17 -3.47
C LEU A 137 -13.08 -7.15 -4.62
N ILE A 138 -12.57 -5.94 -4.35
CA ILE A 138 -12.35 -4.90 -5.37
C ILE A 138 -11.27 -5.32 -6.38
N SER A 139 -10.26 -6.07 -5.96
CA SER A 139 -9.19 -6.52 -6.85
C SER A 139 -9.62 -7.59 -7.85
N ILE A 140 -10.60 -8.43 -7.53
CA ILE A 140 -11.04 -9.58 -8.36
C ILE A 140 -11.46 -9.15 -9.76
N PRO A 141 -12.43 -8.22 -9.97
CA PRO A 141 -12.91 -7.87 -11.31
C PRO A 141 -11.89 -7.13 -12.16
N LEU A 142 -10.85 -6.57 -11.55
CA LEU A 142 -9.80 -5.81 -12.23
C LEU A 142 -8.55 -6.66 -12.53
N TRP A 143 -8.54 -7.90 -12.11
CA TRP A 143 -7.44 -8.83 -12.36
C TRP A 143 -7.96 -10.11 -13.02
N PRO A 144 -7.95 -10.18 -14.37
CA PRO A 144 -8.56 -11.28 -15.11
C PRO A 144 -8.09 -12.68 -14.71
N CYS A 145 -6.81 -12.82 -14.35
CA CYS A 145 -6.25 -14.09 -13.90
C CYS A 145 -6.92 -14.62 -12.62
N ILE A 146 -7.36 -13.73 -11.72
CA ILE A 146 -8.02 -14.11 -10.48
C ILE A 146 -9.50 -14.43 -10.67
N MET A 147 -10.14 -13.90 -11.71
CA MET A 147 -11.59 -14.07 -11.92
C MET A 147 -12.01 -15.55 -12.02
N THR A 148 -11.16 -16.40 -12.58
CA THR A 148 -11.47 -17.84 -12.76
C THR A 148 -11.34 -18.63 -11.46
N ASN A 149 -10.32 -18.35 -10.65
CA ASN A 149 -10.11 -19.01 -9.36
C ASN A 149 -9.38 -18.07 -8.38
N PRO A 150 -10.13 -17.22 -7.62
CA PRO A 150 -9.55 -16.12 -6.86
C PRO A 150 -8.47 -16.53 -5.85
N LEU A 151 -8.68 -17.60 -5.12
CA LEU A 151 -7.74 -18.01 -4.06
C LEU A 151 -6.51 -18.72 -4.65
N HIS A 152 -6.72 -19.68 -5.52
CA HIS A 152 -5.63 -20.46 -6.11
C HIS A 152 -4.71 -19.58 -6.96
N ASN A 153 -5.28 -18.78 -7.86
CA ASN A 153 -4.50 -17.95 -8.78
C ASN A 153 -3.77 -16.80 -8.06
N THR A 154 -4.31 -16.30 -6.94
CA THR A 154 -3.58 -15.33 -6.10
C THR A 154 -2.35 -15.96 -5.46
N ILE A 155 -2.49 -17.17 -4.91
CA ILE A 155 -1.36 -17.89 -4.28
C ILE A 155 -0.31 -18.24 -5.35
N GLN A 156 -0.76 -18.69 -6.51
CA GLN A 156 0.15 -19.03 -7.63
C GLN A 156 0.90 -17.79 -8.12
N ALA A 157 0.22 -16.65 -8.33
CA ALA A 157 0.85 -15.40 -8.74
C ALA A 157 1.89 -14.92 -7.72
N PHE A 158 1.64 -15.14 -6.42
CA PHE A 158 2.61 -14.81 -5.38
C PHE A 158 3.82 -15.76 -5.40
N ARG A 159 3.59 -17.05 -5.63
CA ARG A 159 4.65 -18.04 -5.78
C ARG A 159 5.51 -17.75 -7.01
N ASP A 160 4.89 -17.46 -8.15
CA ASP A 160 5.58 -17.13 -9.39
C ASP A 160 6.43 -15.86 -9.23
N LEU A 161 5.93 -14.85 -8.49
CA LEU A 161 6.70 -13.65 -8.19
C LEU A 161 7.92 -13.94 -7.32
N SER A 162 7.82 -14.88 -6.37
CA SER A 162 8.94 -15.23 -5.47
C SER A 162 10.04 -16.06 -6.16
N HIS A 163 9.72 -16.71 -7.29
CA HIS A 163 10.64 -17.54 -8.07
C HIS A 163 10.88 -16.97 -9.48
N TYR A 164 10.61 -15.69 -9.66
CA TYR A 164 10.72 -15.05 -10.97
C TYR A 164 12.17 -14.87 -11.38
N VAL A 165 12.65 -15.71 -12.30
CA VAL A 165 13.99 -15.60 -12.90
C VAL A 165 13.91 -14.58 -14.03
N ILE A 166 14.61 -13.46 -13.88
CA ILE A 166 14.68 -12.42 -14.89
C ILE A 166 15.93 -12.63 -15.75
N SER A 167 15.75 -13.07 -16.97
CA SER A 167 16.81 -13.04 -18.00
C SER A 167 16.65 -11.76 -18.81
N ILE A 168 17.33 -10.69 -18.41
CA ILE A 168 17.31 -9.42 -19.13
C ILE A 168 18.68 -9.18 -19.74
N ARG A 169 18.70 -8.81 -21.04
CA ARG A 169 19.90 -8.27 -21.68
C ARG A 169 20.19 -6.91 -21.08
N GLN A 170 21.35 -6.76 -20.48
CA GLN A 170 21.81 -5.49 -19.91
C GLN A 170 23.05 -5.04 -20.66
N LEU A 171 23.10 -3.76 -21.00
CA LEU A 171 24.31 -3.13 -21.50
C LEU A 171 25.16 -2.73 -20.29
N PHE A 172 26.29 -3.43 -20.09
CA PHE A 172 27.23 -3.13 -19.02
C PHE A 172 28.59 -2.94 -19.64
N GLU A 173 29.26 -1.82 -19.35
CA GLU A 173 30.58 -1.44 -19.90
C GLU A 173 30.70 -1.51 -21.44
N GLY A 174 29.59 -1.27 -22.15
CA GLY A 174 29.54 -1.32 -23.61
C GLY A 174 29.27 -2.70 -24.21
N GLU A 175 29.17 -3.75 -23.39
CA GLU A 175 28.86 -5.11 -23.83
C GLU A 175 27.48 -5.55 -23.39
N ILE A 176 26.83 -6.35 -24.25
CA ILE A 176 25.52 -6.94 -23.91
C ILE A 176 25.77 -8.20 -23.08
N GLN A 177 25.48 -8.13 -21.79
CA GLN A 177 25.57 -9.26 -20.88
C GLN A 177 24.20 -9.83 -20.57
N PHE A 178 24.11 -11.16 -20.43
CA PHE A 178 22.95 -11.85 -19.89
C PHE A 178 23.19 -12.05 -18.39
N LYS A 179 22.35 -11.47 -17.57
CA LYS A 179 22.35 -11.78 -16.15
C LYS A 179 21.47 -13.02 -15.96
N TYR A 180 22.10 -14.15 -15.62
CA TYR A 180 21.45 -15.33 -15.07
C TYR A 180 21.63 -15.25 -13.55
N ASP A 181 20.54 -15.07 -12.80
CA ASP A 181 20.54 -15.24 -11.37
C ASP A 181 20.04 -16.64 -11.02
#